data_af4c89675fe123e785ede2cc62bb06e3
#
_entry.id   af4c89675fe123e785ede2cc62bb06e3
#
_cell.length_a   1.000
_cell.length_b   1.000
_cell.length_c   1.000
_cell.angle_alpha   90.00
_cell.angle_beta   90.00
_cell.angle_gamma   90.00
#
_symmetry.space_group_name_H-M   'P 1'
#
loop_
_entity.id
_entity.type
_entity.pdbx_description
1 polymer ?
#
loop_
_entity_poly.entity_id
_entity_poly.type
_entity_poly.pdbx_seq_one_letter_code
_entity_poly.pdbx_strand_id
1 'polypeptide(L)'
;MSLKFFSTISLCLLLALLPEILLSQSVDFTIQEVKFESQGETLAGSILIPKKPFAAVVIVHGSDPVRREMDFAKRLAQKGIAVLTYDKRGVGDSGGVYVGPSVGTNNIDSTNLHLLSHDASAAIHTLRKYIKTKKTPIGLIGFSQAGWIIPLAAEKNKEVNFMVIFSGPVITTLEQLRFQFYTNGDENFWDTHTESDAREHINNDPDKYQFTETNPQEPLSKLSIPGLWIFGGKDIQVPVALSIENLDRLNTTGKRYEYSLFPALGHNTSSSELPETFEKAIEWMKTIRKKKK
;
A
#
# COMPACT_ATOMS: atom_id res chain seq x y z
N MET A 1 55.23 -60.44 34.99
CA MET A 1 55.27 -59.42 33.93
C MET A 1 53.81 -59.08 33.58
N SER A 2 53.29 -57.98 34.15
CA SER A 2 51.86 -57.60 34.04
C SER A 2 51.76 -56.31 33.21
N LEU A 3 51.15 -56.38 32.04
CA LEU A 3 50.86 -55.24 31.22
C LEU A 3 49.49 -54.66 31.66
N LYS A 4 49.49 -53.43 32.11
CA LYS A 4 48.27 -52.65 32.36
C LYS A 4 47.86 -51.92 31.07
N PHE A 5 46.66 -52.24 30.56
CA PHE A 5 46.00 -51.46 29.51
C PHE A 5 45.30 -50.25 30.13
N PHE A 6 45.69 -49.05 29.72
CA PHE A 6 44.93 -47.82 30.00
C PHE A 6 43.93 -47.61 28.85
N SER A 7 42.65 -47.65 29.21
CA SER A 7 41.54 -47.26 28.34
C SER A 7 41.26 -45.76 28.44
N THR A 8 41.52 -45.05 27.40
CA THR A 8 41.15 -43.60 27.27
C THR A 8 39.73 -43.50 26.76
N ILE A 9 38.80 -43.09 27.62
CA ILE A 9 37.43 -42.77 27.24
C ILE A 9 37.45 -41.36 26.67
N SER A 10 37.21 -41.28 25.34
CA SER A 10 37.02 -40.00 24.62
C SER A 10 35.58 -39.56 24.79
N LEU A 11 35.38 -38.51 25.58
CA LEU A 11 34.06 -37.86 25.81
C LEU A 11 33.77 -36.91 24.65
N CYS A 12 33.01 -37.35 23.66
CA CYS A 12 32.49 -36.53 22.63
C CYS A 12 31.35 -35.63 23.18
N LEU A 13 31.66 -34.34 23.39
CA LEU A 13 30.64 -33.32 23.65
C LEU A 13 29.83 -33.08 22.37
N LEU A 14 28.62 -33.64 22.30
CA LEU A 14 27.62 -33.28 21.29
C LEU A 14 27.02 -31.94 21.69
N LEU A 15 27.50 -30.82 21.10
CA LEU A 15 26.78 -29.54 21.14
C LEU A 15 25.51 -29.69 20.29
N ALA A 16 24.39 -29.90 20.97
CA ALA A 16 23.08 -29.78 20.34
C ALA A 16 22.83 -28.31 19.99
N LEU A 17 22.97 -27.97 18.71
CA LEU A 17 22.45 -26.73 18.12
C LEU A 17 20.92 -26.79 18.16
N LEU A 18 20.32 -26.30 19.23
CA LEU A 18 18.90 -26.00 19.27
C LEU A 18 18.66 -24.81 18.34
N PRO A 19 17.78 -24.91 17.34
CA PRO A 19 17.36 -23.73 16.61
C PRO A 19 16.65 -22.80 17.59
N GLU A 20 17.18 -21.59 17.79
CA GLU A 20 16.45 -20.53 18.45
C GLU A 20 15.20 -20.25 17.63
N ILE A 21 14.08 -20.81 18.05
CA ILE A 21 12.76 -20.39 17.57
C ILE A 21 12.59 -18.96 18.12
N LEU A 22 12.90 -17.96 17.30
CA LEU A 22 12.51 -16.59 17.55
C LEU A 22 10.97 -16.57 17.58
N LEU A 23 10.39 -16.78 18.75
CA LEU A 23 8.99 -16.47 19.02
C LEU A 23 8.84 -14.96 18.83
N SER A 24 8.40 -14.56 17.64
CA SER A 24 7.95 -13.19 17.39
C SER A 24 6.85 -12.89 18.40
N GLN A 25 7.18 -12.14 19.45
CA GLN A 25 6.19 -11.68 20.41
C GLN A 25 5.17 -10.83 19.66
N SER A 26 3.95 -11.31 19.57
CA SER A 26 2.84 -10.54 19.03
C SER A 26 2.69 -9.27 19.87
N VAL A 27 2.77 -8.11 19.21
CA VAL A 27 2.62 -6.83 19.90
C VAL A 27 1.15 -6.66 20.27
N ASP A 28 0.86 -6.53 21.57
CA ASP A 28 -0.48 -6.22 22.05
C ASP A 28 -0.95 -4.86 21.53
N PHE A 29 -2.15 -4.80 21.02
CA PHE A 29 -2.80 -3.57 20.56
C PHE A 29 -4.24 -3.49 21.05
N THR A 30 -4.74 -2.27 21.21
CA THR A 30 -6.17 -1.99 21.48
C THR A 30 -6.89 -1.71 20.20
N ILE A 31 -8.19 -2.05 20.13
CA ILE A 31 -9.09 -1.70 19.03
C ILE A 31 -10.13 -0.73 19.56
N GLN A 32 -10.37 0.35 18.83
CA GLN A 32 -11.40 1.34 19.15
C GLN A 32 -12.17 1.71 17.89
N GLU A 33 -13.50 1.64 17.98
CA GLU A 33 -14.39 2.12 16.94
C GLU A 33 -14.40 3.65 16.91
N VAL A 34 -14.41 4.21 15.71
CA VAL A 34 -14.44 5.66 15.50
C VAL A 34 -15.40 6.04 14.39
N LYS A 35 -15.92 7.26 14.49
CA LYS A 35 -16.62 7.93 13.40
C LYS A 35 -15.95 9.27 13.14
N PHE A 36 -15.93 9.71 11.90
CA PHE A 36 -15.34 10.98 11.52
C PHE A 36 -16.07 11.58 10.31
N GLU A 37 -16.06 12.90 10.24
CA GLU A 37 -16.74 13.64 9.18
C GLU A 37 -15.82 13.87 7.99
N SER A 38 -16.35 13.69 6.79
CA SER A 38 -15.68 14.03 5.54
C SER A 38 -16.70 14.46 4.49
N GLN A 39 -16.58 15.68 3.98
CA GLN A 39 -17.41 16.19 2.88
C GLN A 39 -18.91 15.98 3.10
N GLY A 40 -19.39 16.33 4.31
CA GLY A 40 -20.80 16.23 4.69
C GLY A 40 -21.30 14.84 5.06
N GLU A 41 -20.45 13.83 5.05
CA GLU A 41 -20.81 12.45 5.39
C GLU A 41 -20.04 11.96 6.60
N THR A 42 -20.69 11.16 7.44
CA THR A 42 -20.05 10.45 8.56
C THR A 42 -19.48 9.12 8.08
N LEU A 43 -18.19 8.94 8.22
CA LEU A 43 -17.50 7.68 7.91
C LEU A 43 -17.21 6.89 9.19
N ALA A 44 -17.34 5.57 9.12
CA ALA A 44 -17.13 4.66 10.24
C ALA A 44 -15.82 3.87 10.05
N GLY A 45 -15.05 3.73 11.12
CA GLY A 45 -13.77 3.05 11.08
C GLY A 45 -13.37 2.46 12.43
N SER A 46 -12.22 1.79 12.43
CA SER A 46 -11.59 1.24 13.63
C SER A 46 -10.14 1.70 13.69
N ILE A 47 -9.67 2.04 14.89
CA ILE A 47 -8.28 2.36 15.15
C ILE A 47 -7.66 1.23 15.97
N LEU A 48 -6.54 0.69 15.49
CA LEU A 48 -5.73 -0.31 16.18
C LEU A 48 -4.45 0.34 16.68
N ILE A 49 -4.20 0.33 18.00
CA ILE A 49 -3.08 1.05 18.59
C ILE A 49 -2.20 0.12 19.42
N PRO A 50 -0.98 -0.20 18.95
CA PRO A 50 0.04 -0.84 19.76
C PRO A 50 0.52 0.07 20.91
N LYS A 51 1.05 -0.51 22.01
CA LYS A 51 1.55 0.26 23.18
C LYS A 51 2.56 1.35 22.81
N LYS A 52 3.45 1.09 21.84
CA LYS A 52 4.53 1.99 21.41
C LYS A 52 4.67 1.95 19.88
N PRO A 53 3.75 2.56 19.13
CA PRO A 53 3.81 2.51 17.68
C PRO A 53 5.05 3.28 17.17
N PHE A 54 5.80 2.67 16.26
CA PHE A 54 6.92 3.35 15.60
C PHE A 54 6.48 4.19 14.39
N ALA A 55 5.32 3.87 13.81
CA ALA A 55 4.65 4.59 12.74
C ALA A 55 3.12 4.48 12.91
N ALA A 56 2.38 5.30 12.21
CA ALA A 56 0.94 5.21 12.11
C ALA A 56 0.52 5.33 10.66
N VAL A 57 -0.55 4.62 10.25
CA VAL A 57 -1.05 4.65 8.87
C VAL A 57 -2.58 4.68 8.82
N VAL A 58 -3.11 5.31 7.78
CA VAL A 58 -4.49 5.13 7.34
C VAL A 58 -4.47 4.20 6.13
N ILE A 59 -5.35 3.20 6.12
CA ILE A 59 -5.54 2.31 4.97
C ILE A 59 -6.50 2.99 3.98
N VAL A 60 -6.05 3.12 2.73
CA VAL A 60 -6.81 3.68 1.61
C VAL A 60 -7.18 2.55 0.66
N HIS A 61 -8.46 2.43 0.36
CA HIS A 61 -9.01 1.31 -0.40
C HIS A 61 -8.68 1.36 -1.89
N GLY A 62 -8.75 0.18 -2.53
CA GLY A 62 -8.87 0.02 -3.98
C GLY A 62 -10.27 0.43 -4.49
N SER A 63 -10.60 0.02 -5.72
CA SER A 63 -11.88 0.39 -6.38
C SER A 63 -13.11 -0.30 -5.80
N ASP A 64 -12.96 -1.46 -5.20
CA ASP A 64 -14.08 -2.30 -4.73
C ASP A 64 -14.87 -1.70 -3.56
N PRO A 65 -16.12 -2.18 -3.32
CA PRO A 65 -16.95 -1.77 -2.19
C PRO A 65 -16.44 -2.41 -0.88
N VAL A 66 -15.30 -1.96 -0.40
CA VAL A 66 -14.60 -2.57 0.71
C VAL A 66 -15.03 -1.97 2.04
N ARG A 67 -15.35 -2.82 3.01
CA ARG A 67 -15.42 -2.46 4.43
C ARG A 67 -13.99 -2.26 4.98
N ARG A 68 -13.88 -2.05 6.30
CA ARG A 68 -12.59 -1.96 7.01
C ARG A 68 -11.73 -3.18 6.72
N GLU A 69 -10.50 -2.97 6.33
CA GLU A 69 -9.49 -4.00 6.09
C GLU A 69 -8.91 -4.53 7.41
N MET A 70 -9.77 -5.16 8.23
CA MET A 70 -9.41 -5.51 9.61
C MET A 70 -8.27 -6.49 9.71
N ASP A 71 -8.16 -7.48 8.81
CA ASP A 71 -7.09 -8.47 8.87
C ASP A 71 -5.74 -7.85 8.47
N PHE A 72 -5.73 -7.01 7.45
CA PHE A 72 -4.53 -6.25 7.08
C PHE A 72 -4.14 -5.27 8.19
N ALA A 73 -5.11 -4.58 8.80
CA ALA A 73 -4.89 -3.67 9.93
C ALA A 73 -4.32 -4.39 11.16
N LYS A 74 -4.80 -5.59 11.50
CA LYS A 74 -4.26 -6.41 12.59
C LYS A 74 -2.81 -6.83 12.32
N ARG A 75 -2.51 -7.27 11.08
CA ARG A 75 -1.12 -7.60 10.68
C ARG A 75 -0.18 -6.42 10.89
N LEU A 76 -0.57 -5.21 10.47
CA LEU A 76 0.20 -3.99 10.69
C LEU A 76 0.37 -3.66 12.20
N ALA A 77 -0.72 -3.77 12.97
CA ALA A 77 -0.69 -3.50 14.41
C ALA A 77 0.24 -4.48 15.16
N GLN A 78 0.24 -5.76 14.79
CA GLN A 78 1.18 -6.78 15.30
C GLN A 78 2.64 -6.47 14.99
N LYS A 79 2.92 -5.71 13.93
CA LYS A 79 4.27 -5.21 13.60
C LYS A 79 4.61 -3.89 14.29
N GLY A 80 3.74 -3.38 15.17
CA GLY A 80 3.98 -2.15 15.93
C GLY A 80 3.61 -0.85 15.19
N ILE A 81 2.67 -0.90 14.27
CA ILE A 81 2.15 0.25 13.51
C ILE A 81 0.73 0.54 14.01
N ALA A 82 0.44 1.79 14.37
CA ALA A 82 -0.93 2.20 14.66
C ALA A 82 -1.69 2.36 13.33
N VAL A 83 -2.93 1.89 13.29
CA VAL A 83 -3.69 1.82 12.04
C VAL A 83 -5.09 2.40 12.22
N LEU A 84 -5.53 3.24 11.30
CA LEU A 84 -6.94 3.53 11.08
C LEU A 84 -7.36 2.88 9.78
N THR A 85 -8.38 2.02 9.84
CA THR A 85 -9.10 1.47 8.70
C THR A 85 -10.57 1.88 8.80
N TYR A 86 -11.23 2.14 7.68
CA TYR A 86 -12.62 2.63 7.67
C TYR A 86 -13.41 1.96 6.55
N ASP A 87 -14.72 1.93 6.68
CA ASP A 87 -15.60 1.50 5.61
C ASP A 87 -15.57 2.56 4.50
N LYS A 88 -15.34 2.15 3.27
CA LYS A 88 -15.32 3.07 2.12
C LYS A 88 -16.63 3.85 2.06
N ARG A 89 -16.61 5.09 1.59
CA ARG A 89 -17.81 5.94 1.41
C ARG A 89 -18.94 5.16 0.72
N GLY A 90 -20.13 5.17 1.31
CA GLY A 90 -21.30 4.44 0.82
C GLY A 90 -21.25 2.91 1.02
N VAL A 91 -20.32 2.41 1.85
CA VAL A 91 -20.17 0.98 2.15
C VAL A 91 -20.26 0.76 3.67
N GLY A 92 -20.82 -0.36 4.09
CA GLY A 92 -20.87 -0.76 5.50
C GLY A 92 -21.61 0.27 6.35
N ASP A 93 -20.93 0.79 7.37
CA ASP A 93 -21.48 1.78 8.31
C ASP A 93 -21.12 3.23 7.93
N SER A 94 -20.43 3.43 6.81
CA SER A 94 -20.09 4.75 6.28
C SER A 94 -21.22 5.34 5.45
N GLY A 95 -21.50 6.61 5.66
CA GLY A 95 -22.45 7.37 4.86
C GLY A 95 -21.97 7.66 3.44
N GLY A 96 -22.83 8.33 2.66
CA GLY A 96 -22.58 8.73 1.29
C GLY A 96 -22.94 7.67 0.25
N VAL A 97 -22.41 7.83 -0.95
CA VAL A 97 -22.70 6.95 -2.10
C VAL A 97 -21.40 6.30 -2.55
N TYR A 98 -21.45 4.97 -2.70
CA TYR A 98 -20.36 4.23 -3.33
C TYR A 98 -20.40 4.40 -4.85
N VAL A 99 -19.27 4.75 -5.42
CA VAL A 99 -19.07 4.82 -6.87
C VAL A 99 -18.00 3.80 -7.25
N GLY A 100 -18.43 2.69 -7.84
CA GLY A 100 -17.55 1.57 -8.18
C GLY A 100 -17.46 1.29 -9.67
N PRO A 101 -16.65 0.29 -10.07
CA PRO A 101 -16.41 -0.06 -11.48
C PRO A 101 -17.68 -0.43 -12.26
N SER A 102 -18.71 -0.95 -11.57
CA SER A 102 -19.99 -1.34 -12.20
C SER A 102 -20.82 -0.17 -12.73
N VAL A 103 -20.47 1.06 -12.39
CA VAL A 103 -21.15 2.28 -12.87
C VAL A 103 -20.34 3.02 -13.95
N GLY A 104 -19.58 2.27 -14.76
CA GLY A 104 -18.75 2.78 -15.85
C GLY A 104 -17.47 3.46 -15.34
N THR A 105 -17.08 4.56 -15.96
CA THR A 105 -15.84 5.27 -15.63
C THR A 105 -15.94 6.17 -14.40
N ASN A 106 -17.09 6.26 -13.76
CA ASN A 106 -17.32 7.19 -12.64
C ASN A 106 -16.40 6.90 -11.42
N ASN A 107 -15.99 5.65 -11.23
CA ASN A 107 -15.10 5.29 -10.12
C ASN A 107 -13.68 5.87 -10.27
N ILE A 108 -13.25 6.16 -11.50
CA ILE A 108 -11.93 6.75 -11.82
C ILE A 108 -12.02 8.22 -12.25
N ASP A 109 -13.24 8.78 -12.29
CA ASP A 109 -13.43 10.21 -12.55
C ASP A 109 -12.74 11.06 -11.48
N SER A 110 -12.14 12.15 -11.91
CA SER A 110 -11.39 13.05 -11.04
C SER A 110 -12.22 13.53 -9.83
N THR A 111 -13.50 13.80 -10.01
CA THR A 111 -14.39 14.24 -8.93
C THR A 111 -14.49 13.18 -7.83
N ASN A 112 -14.66 11.91 -8.20
CA ASN A 112 -14.72 10.81 -7.24
C ASN A 112 -13.36 10.60 -6.54
N LEU A 113 -12.24 10.61 -7.30
CA LEU A 113 -10.92 10.43 -6.71
C LEU A 113 -10.56 11.56 -5.75
N HIS A 114 -10.92 12.80 -6.06
CA HIS A 114 -10.78 13.93 -5.14
C HIS A 114 -11.64 13.77 -3.89
N LEU A 115 -12.88 13.30 -4.01
CA LEU A 115 -13.76 13.02 -2.88
C LEU A 115 -13.15 11.97 -1.95
N LEU A 116 -12.68 10.84 -2.49
CA LEU A 116 -12.01 9.79 -1.73
C LEU A 116 -10.68 10.27 -1.10
N SER A 117 -9.99 11.20 -1.74
CA SER A 117 -8.78 11.81 -1.16
C SER A 117 -9.09 12.69 0.05
N HIS A 118 -10.25 13.36 0.09
CA HIS A 118 -10.72 14.06 1.28
C HIS A 118 -11.05 13.09 2.42
N ASP A 119 -11.64 11.93 2.13
CA ASP A 119 -11.90 10.89 3.12
C ASP A 119 -10.61 10.40 3.77
N ALA A 120 -9.60 10.08 2.96
CA ALA A 120 -8.27 9.67 3.44
C ALA A 120 -7.61 10.76 4.29
N SER A 121 -7.74 12.03 3.90
CA SER A 121 -7.22 13.17 4.66
C SER A 121 -7.95 13.35 6.00
N ALA A 122 -9.28 13.21 6.04
CA ALA A 122 -10.06 13.28 7.27
C ALA A 122 -9.71 12.13 8.23
N ALA A 123 -9.47 10.93 7.69
CA ALA A 123 -8.99 9.79 8.46
C ALA A 123 -7.60 10.04 9.08
N ILE A 124 -6.66 10.70 8.37
CA ILE A 124 -5.36 11.13 8.92
C ILE A 124 -5.55 12.07 10.12
N HIS A 125 -6.38 13.09 9.98
CA HIS A 125 -6.68 14.03 11.09
C HIS A 125 -7.31 13.30 12.29
N THR A 126 -8.15 12.30 12.02
CA THR A 126 -8.74 11.47 13.07
C THR A 126 -7.68 10.62 13.76
N LEU A 127 -6.86 9.87 13.01
CA LEU A 127 -5.79 9.05 13.57
C LEU A 127 -4.81 9.89 14.40
N ARG A 128 -4.47 11.11 13.96
CA ARG A 128 -3.55 12.01 14.68
C ARG A 128 -3.99 12.28 16.11
N LYS A 129 -5.28 12.39 16.39
CA LYS A 129 -5.83 12.64 17.73
C LYS A 129 -5.54 11.50 18.71
N TYR A 130 -5.36 10.27 18.19
CA TYR A 130 -5.08 9.07 18.99
C TYR A 130 -3.58 8.78 19.14
N ILE A 131 -2.73 9.42 18.37
CA ILE A 131 -1.27 9.22 18.44
C ILE A 131 -0.66 10.18 19.47
N LYS A 132 -0.25 9.63 20.62
CA LYS A 132 0.23 10.39 21.80
C LYS A 132 1.47 11.26 21.52
N THR A 133 2.33 10.87 20.60
CA THR A 133 3.57 11.61 20.29
C THR A 133 3.57 12.20 18.89
N LYS A 134 3.89 13.50 18.79
CA LYS A 134 4.09 14.17 17.51
C LYS A 134 5.28 13.63 16.71
N LYS A 135 6.19 12.87 17.38
CA LYS A 135 7.37 12.27 16.73
C LYS A 135 7.05 10.98 15.95
N THR A 136 5.89 10.36 16.16
CA THR A 136 5.46 9.19 15.37
C THR A 136 5.05 9.66 13.99
N PRO A 137 5.74 9.22 12.92
CA PRO A 137 5.33 9.57 11.55
C PRO A 137 3.98 8.94 11.22
N ILE A 138 3.14 9.69 10.52
CA ILE A 138 1.86 9.20 9.99
C ILE A 138 1.94 9.14 8.48
N GLY A 139 1.49 8.04 7.89
CA GLY A 139 1.46 7.85 6.44
C GLY A 139 0.12 7.34 5.95
N LEU A 140 0.06 7.21 4.63
CA LEU A 140 -1.02 6.54 3.92
C LEU A 140 -0.50 5.23 3.35
N ILE A 141 -1.28 4.16 3.48
CA ILE A 141 -1.01 2.86 2.87
C ILE A 141 -2.24 2.44 2.09
N GLY A 142 -2.09 1.90 0.88
CA GLY A 142 -3.27 1.55 0.10
C GLY A 142 -2.97 0.68 -1.11
N PHE A 143 -4.04 0.38 -1.87
CA PHE A 143 -4.05 -0.64 -2.90
C PHE A 143 -4.66 -0.11 -4.19
N SER A 144 -4.09 -0.49 -5.35
CA SER A 144 -4.72 -0.27 -6.66
C SER A 144 -5.15 1.20 -6.87
N GLN A 145 -6.43 1.52 -6.91
CA GLN A 145 -6.99 2.88 -7.03
C GLN A 145 -6.36 3.89 -6.06
N ALA A 146 -5.84 3.43 -4.92
CA ALA A 146 -5.13 4.27 -3.98
C ALA A 146 -3.88 4.94 -4.57
N GLY A 147 -3.36 4.45 -5.70
CA GLY A 147 -2.28 5.08 -6.46
C GLY A 147 -2.58 6.51 -6.91
N TRP A 148 -3.84 6.84 -7.16
CA TRP A 148 -4.28 8.23 -7.43
C TRP A 148 -4.72 8.95 -6.16
N ILE A 149 -5.44 8.25 -5.26
CA ILE A 149 -6.04 8.85 -4.06
C ILE A 149 -4.98 9.33 -3.07
N ILE A 150 -3.96 8.51 -2.82
CA ILE A 150 -2.92 8.80 -1.82
C ILE A 150 -2.11 10.06 -2.16
N PRO A 151 -1.59 10.25 -3.38
CA PRO A 151 -0.89 11.48 -3.75
C PRO A 151 -1.78 12.73 -3.58
N LEU A 152 -3.04 12.66 -4.01
CA LEU A 152 -4.01 13.75 -3.85
C LEU A 152 -4.28 14.08 -2.38
N ALA A 153 -4.42 13.07 -1.53
CA ALA A 153 -4.63 13.26 -0.09
C ALA A 153 -3.38 13.84 0.60
N ALA A 154 -2.19 13.36 0.24
CA ALA A 154 -0.93 13.83 0.80
C ALA A 154 -0.61 15.28 0.39
N GLU A 155 -0.95 15.70 -0.82
CA GLU A 155 -0.80 17.11 -1.25
C GLU A 155 -1.65 18.06 -0.38
N LYS A 156 -2.87 17.65 -0.05
CA LYS A 156 -3.82 18.43 0.75
C LYS A 156 -3.51 18.41 2.25
N ASN A 157 -2.80 17.38 2.74
CA ASN A 157 -2.62 17.14 4.18
C ASN A 157 -1.15 17.07 4.58
N LYS A 158 -0.65 18.13 5.21
CA LYS A 158 0.75 18.25 5.65
C LYS A 158 1.12 17.34 6.84
N GLU A 159 0.17 16.65 7.45
CA GLU A 159 0.43 15.66 8.49
C GLU A 159 0.91 14.33 7.91
N VAL A 160 0.71 14.07 6.61
CA VAL A 160 1.22 12.90 5.90
C VAL A 160 2.74 13.00 5.76
N ASN A 161 3.47 12.00 6.25
CA ASN A 161 4.92 11.99 6.26
C ASN A 161 5.53 10.98 5.27
N PHE A 162 4.74 10.00 4.80
CA PHE A 162 5.16 8.96 3.85
C PHE A 162 3.96 8.28 3.19
N MET A 163 4.22 7.57 2.12
CA MET A 163 3.23 6.80 1.36
C MET A 163 3.74 5.38 1.13
N VAL A 164 2.85 4.37 1.21
CA VAL A 164 3.10 2.98 0.78
C VAL A 164 1.94 2.53 -0.11
N ILE A 165 2.25 2.08 -1.30
CA ILE A 165 1.22 1.80 -2.31
C ILE A 165 1.49 0.43 -2.94
N PHE A 166 0.53 -0.47 -2.81
CA PHE A 166 0.55 -1.80 -3.41
C PHE A 166 -0.20 -1.76 -4.74
N SER A 167 0.46 -2.14 -5.83
CA SER A 167 -0.11 -2.24 -7.17
C SER A 167 -0.88 -0.98 -7.62
N GLY A 168 -0.47 0.18 -7.12
CA GLY A 168 -1.13 1.45 -7.48
C GLY A 168 -0.43 2.14 -8.64
N PRO A 169 -1.20 2.65 -9.62
CA PRO A 169 -0.65 3.27 -10.81
C PRO A 169 0.07 4.59 -10.53
N VAL A 170 1.05 4.91 -11.39
CA VAL A 170 1.72 6.22 -11.46
C VAL A 170 1.54 6.79 -12.88
N ILE A 171 0.43 6.48 -13.49
CA ILE A 171 -0.03 6.91 -14.82
C ILE A 171 -1.40 7.56 -14.69
N THR A 172 -1.87 8.19 -15.76
CA THR A 172 -3.22 8.78 -15.76
C THR A 172 -4.29 7.70 -15.68
N THR A 173 -5.47 8.09 -15.21
CA THR A 173 -6.64 7.19 -15.17
C THR A 173 -7.06 6.74 -16.58
N LEU A 174 -6.82 7.56 -17.61
CA LEU A 174 -7.10 7.20 -19.00
C LEU A 174 -6.14 6.12 -19.51
N GLU A 175 -4.83 6.29 -19.28
CA GLU A 175 -3.83 5.30 -19.69
C GLU A 175 -4.09 3.93 -19.03
N GLN A 176 -4.46 3.94 -17.74
CA GLN A 176 -4.77 2.71 -17.03
C GLN A 176 -6.06 2.05 -17.54
N LEU A 177 -7.12 2.83 -17.85
CA LEU A 177 -8.37 2.29 -18.38
C LEU A 177 -8.16 1.60 -19.73
N ARG A 178 -7.41 2.24 -20.64
CA ARG A 178 -7.04 1.68 -21.93
C ARG A 178 -6.28 0.36 -21.79
N PHE A 179 -5.34 0.32 -20.85
CA PHE A 179 -4.61 -0.91 -20.55
C PHE A 179 -5.53 -2.02 -20.02
N GLN A 180 -6.42 -1.72 -19.08
CA GLN A 180 -7.37 -2.71 -18.53
C GLN A 180 -8.32 -3.26 -19.61
N PHE A 181 -8.79 -2.45 -20.54
CA PHE A 181 -9.61 -2.93 -21.65
C PHE A 181 -8.82 -3.78 -22.63
N TYR A 182 -7.56 -3.47 -22.87
CA TYR A 182 -6.69 -4.25 -23.73
C TYR A 182 -6.38 -5.63 -23.13
N THR A 183 -6.04 -5.69 -21.85
CA THR A 183 -5.79 -6.98 -21.17
C THR A 183 -7.06 -7.79 -21.00
N ASN A 184 -8.22 -7.12 -20.91
CA ASN A 184 -9.55 -7.73 -20.75
C ASN A 184 -9.61 -8.83 -19.68
N GLY A 185 -8.77 -8.71 -18.63
CA GLY A 185 -8.68 -9.69 -17.55
C GLY A 185 -8.00 -11.01 -17.90
N ASP A 186 -7.33 -11.11 -19.04
CA ASP A 186 -6.58 -12.30 -19.44
C ASP A 186 -5.34 -12.48 -18.56
N GLU A 187 -5.37 -13.47 -17.67
CA GLU A 187 -4.26 -13.79 -16.76
C GLU A 187 -2.98 -14.24 -17.49
N ASN A 188 -3.10 -14.69 -18.75
CA ASN A 188 -1.99 -15.10 -19.61
C ASN A 188 -1.55 -13.99 -20.58
N PHE A 189 -2.05 -12.78 -20.43
CA PHE A 189 -1.78 -11.66 -21.33
C PHE A 189 -0.28 -11.50 -21.64
N TRP A 190 0.56 -11.54 -20.62
CA TRP A 190 2.01 -11.39 -20.77
C TRP A 190 2.74 -12.58 -21.39
N ASP A 191 2.07 -13.71 -21.61
CA ASP A 191 2.64 -14.84 -22.34
C ASP A 191 2.59 -14.65 -23.86
N THR A 192 1.72 -13.73 -24.33
CA THR A 192 1.47 -13.48 -25.76
C THR A 192 1.68 -12.03 -26.20
N HIS A 193 1.80 -11.09 -25.24
CA HIS A 193 1.96 -9.66 -25.50
C HIS A 193 3.21 -9.10 -24.83
N THR A 194 3.76 -8.05 -25.42
CA THR A 194 4.93 -7.34 -24.90
C THR A 194 4.56 -5.98 -24.29
N GLU A 195 5.48 -5.40 -23.54
CA GLU A 195 5.36 -4.01 -23.08
C GLU A 195 5.19 -3.02 -24.24
N SER A 196 5.81 -3.29 -25.41
CA SER A 196 5.66 -2.46 -26.59
C SER A 196 4.23 -2.49 -27.11
N ASP A 197 3.61 -3.68 -27.18
CA ASP A 197 2.23 -3.85 -27.62
C ASP A 197 1.25 -3.10 -26.69
N ALA A 198 1.47 -3.23 -25.38
CA ALA A 198 0.66 -2.53 -24.38
C ALA A 198 0.76 -0.99 -24.53
N ARG A 199 1.97 -0.46 -24.72
CA ARG A 199 2.20 0.98 -24.92
C ARG A 199 1.60 1.49 -26.22
N GLU A 200 1.74 0.73 -27.31
CA GLU A 200 1.17 1.08 -28.58
C GLU A 200 -0.36 1.17 -28.46
N HIS A 201 -0.98 0.20 -27.82
CA HIS A 201 -2.43 0.22 -27.58
C HIS A 201 -2.84 1.42 -26.71
N ILE A 202 -2.18 1.65 -25.58
CA ILE A 202 -2.48 2.80 -24.68
C ILE A 202 -2.43 4.13 -25.44
N ASN A 203 -1.43 4.29 -26.31
CA ASN A 203 -1.24 5.55 -27.05
C ASN A 203 -2.23 5.74 -28.20
N ASN A 204 -2.65 4.66 -28.86
CA ASN A 204 -3.39 4.70 -30.11
C ASN A 204 -4.85 4.26 -29.97
N ASP A 205 -5.32 3.90 -28.77
CA ASP A 205 -6.73 3.54 -28.53
C ASP A 205 -7.65 4.67 -28.98
N PRO A 206 -8.51 4.44 -29.98
CA PRO A 206 -9.38 5.45 -30.53
C PRO A 206 -10.60 5.75 -29.65
N ASP A 207 -10.84 4.94 -28.63
CA ASP A 207 -12.03 5.04 -27.80
C ASP A 207 -12.04 6.34 -26.98
N LYS A 208 -13.21 6.96 -26.95
CA LYS A 208 -13.46 8.20 -26.22
C LYS A 208 -14.26 7.89 -24.97
N TYR A 209 -13.59 7.97 -23.85
CA TYR A 209 -14.19 7.77 -22.52
C TYR A 209 -14.71 9.11 -21.97
N GLN A 210 -15.90 9.07 -21.37
CA GLN A 210 -16.52 10.27 -20.78
C GLN A 210 -16.24 10.34 -19.28
N PHE A 211 -15.10 10.90 -18.92
CA PHE A 211 -14.74 11.25 -17.54
C PHE A 211 -13.61 12.28 -17.52
N THR A 212 -13.41 12.94 -16.41
CA THR A 212 -12.25 13.81 -16.21
C THR A 212 -11.09 12.98 -15.66
N GLU A 213 -9.99 12.90 -16.41
CA GLU A 213 -8.82 12.14 -15.98
C GLU A 213 -8.10 12.75 -14.78
N THR A 214 -7.37 11.91 -14.07
CA THR A 214 -6.47 12.29 -12.99
C THR A 214 -5.06 11.80 -13.31
N ASN A 215 -4.08 12.68 -13.17
CA ASN A 215 -2.67 12.36 -13.30
C ASN A 215 -1.99 12.41 -11.91
N PRO A 216 -1.57 11.28 -11.33
CA PRO A 216 -0.96 11.26 -10.00
C PRO A 216 0.44 11.89 -9.98
N GLN A 217 1.09 12.06 -11.14
CA GLN A 217 2.40 12.71 -11.23
C GLN A 217 2.32 14.21 -10.84
N GLU A 218 1.16 14.86 -11.03
CA GLU A 218 0.98 16.26 -10.65
C GLU A 218 1.15 16.49 -9.15
N PRO A 219 0.38 15.85 -8.25
CA PRO A 219 0.62 15.96 -6.81
C PRO A 219 1.99 15.39 -6.41
N LEU A 220 2.44 14.27 -7.00
CA LEU A 220 3.76 13.68 -6.69
C LEU A 220 4.90 14.66 -7.01
N SER A 221 4.79 15.45 -8.07
CA SER A 221 5.82 16.45 -8.43
C SER A 221 5.96 17.56 -7.38
N LYS A 222 4.93 17.83 -6.60
CA LYS A 222 4.89 18.87 -5.56
C LYS A 222 5.27 18.34 -4.17
N LEU A 223 5.10 17.04 -3.93
CA LEU A 223 5.36 16.44 -2.64
C LEU A 223 6.87 16.30 -2.38
N SER A 224 7.28 16.47 -1.10
CA SER A 224 8.64 16.24 -0.62
C SER A 224 8.77 15.01 0.29
N ILE A 225 7.65 14.32 0.58
CA ILE A 225 7.64 13.12 1.40
C ILE A 225 8.07 11.89 0.60
N PRO A 226 8.67 10.87 1.24
CA PRO A 226 9.05 9.64 0.56
C PRO A 226 7.83 8.75 0.29
N GLY A 227 7.93 7.91 -0.74
CA GLY A 227 6.94 6.90 -1.08
C GLY A 227 7.59 5.59 -1.47
N LEU A 228 6.91 4.48 -1.18
CA LEU A 228 7.25 3.14 -1.64
C LEU A 228 6.10 2.57 -2.46
N TRP A 229 6.41 2.09 -3.66
CA TRP A 229 5.50 1.29 -4.48
C TRP A 229 5.92 -0.18 -4.47
N ILE A 230 4.95 -1.08 -4.42
CA ILE A 230 5.16 -2.53 -4.48
C ILE A 230 4.35 -3.06 -5.66
N PHE A 231 5.04 -3.54 -6.68
CA PHE A 231 4.45 -3.97 -7.94
C PHE A 231 4.61 -5.46 -8.18
N GLY A 232 3.65 -6.04 -8.88
CA GLY A 232 3.75 -7.36 -9.47
C GLY A 232 4.11 -7.28 -10.96
N GLY A 233 5.09 -8.06 -11.41
CA GLY A 233 5.57 -8.02 -12.80
C GLY A 233 4.60 -8.59 -13.83
N LYS A 234 3.60 -9.37 -13.37
CA LYS A 234 2.52 -9.92 -14.21
C LYS A 234 1.18 -9.21 -14.00
N ASP A 235 1.22 -7.97 -13.54
CA ASP A 235 0.01 -7.16 -13.35
C ASP A 235 -0.67 -6.89 -14.69
N ILE A 236 -1.96 -7.23 -14.79
CA ILE A 236 -2.80 -7.03 -15.98
C ILE A 236 -3.83 -5.91 -15.78
N GLN A 237 -3.79 -5.22 -14.64
CA GLN A 237 -4.65 -4.08 -14.34
C GLN A 237 -3.91 -2.75 -14.37
N VAL A 238 -2.61 -2.77 -14.06
CA VAL A 238 -1.74 -1.59 -14.06
C VAL A 238 -0.52 -1.86 -14.95
N PRO A 239 -0.21 -1.02 -15.95
CA PRO A 239 1.00 -1.13 -16.74
C PRO A 239 2.21 -0.72 -15.88
N VAL A 240 2.83 -1.73 -15.27
CA VAL A 240 3.84 -1.56 -14.20
C VAL A 240 5.10 -0.87 -14.73
N ALA A 241 5.60 -1.29 -15.89
CA ALA A 241 6.82 -0.70 -16.46
C ALA A 241 6.67 0.81 -16.70
N LEU A 242 5.52 1.25 -17.23
CA LEU A 242 5.22 2.66 -17.45
C LEU A 242 5.12 3.43 -16.11
N SER A 243 4.53 2.81 -15.08
CA SER A 243 4.46 3.39 -13.73
C SER A 243 5.85 3.55 -13.11
N ILE A 244 6.75 2.57 -13.28
CA ILE A 244 8.14 2.61 -12.81
C ILE A 244 8.91 3.74 -13.52
N GLU A 245 8.80 3.87 -14.83
CA GLU A 245 9.44 4.95 -15.58
C GLU A 245 9.01 6.34 -15.10
N ASN A 246 7.73 6.50 -14.75
CA ASN A 246 7.24 7.76 -14.21
C ASN A 246 7.80 8.04 -12.80
N LEU A 247 7.96 7.01 -11.96
CA LEU A 247 8.66 7.16 -10.67
C LEU A 247 10.12 7.56 -10.86
N ASP A 248 10.83 6.90 -11.79
CA ASP A 248 12.23 7.22 -12.09
C ASP A 248 12.36 8.65 -12.63
N ARG A 249 11.47 9.08 -13.51
CA ARG A 249 11.43 10.47 -14.01
C ARG A 249 11.21 11.47 -12.87
N LEU A 250 10.29 11.20 -11.96
CA LEU A 250 10.08 12.05 -10.78
C LEU A 250 11.34 12.10 -9.90
N ASN A 251 12.03 10.99 -9.73
CA ASN A 251 13.26 10.92 -8.94
C ASN A 251 14.41 11.77 -9.53
N THR A 252 14.48 11.95 -10.85
CA THR A 252 15.46 12.87 -11.46
C THR A 252 15.26 14.32 -11.01
N THR A 253 14.07 14.67 -10.50
CA THR A 253 13.76 16.01 -9.94
C THR A 253 13.96 16.08 -8.43
N GLY A 254 14.66 15.12 -7.84
CA GLY A 254 14.99 15.09 -6.41
C GLY A 254 13.88 14.50 -5.52
N LYS A 255 12.91 13.80 -6.10
CA LYS A 255 11.90 13.05 -5.31
C LYS A 255 12.52 11.81 -4.68
N ARG A 256 11.83 11.23 -3.72
CA ARG A 256 12.29 10.04 -2.98
C ARG A 256 11.25 8.94 -3.09
N TYR A 257 11.02 8.45 -4.30
CA TYR A 257 10.06 7.42 -4.60
C TYR A 257 10.80 6.13 -4.92
N GLU A 258 10.65 5.16 -4.03
CA GLU A 258 11.25 3.84 -4.14
C GLU A 258 10.20 2.86 -4.68
N TYR A 259 10.63 1.80 -5.34
CA TYR A 259 9.74 0.69 -5.70
C TYR A 259 10.39 -0.66 -5.45
N SER A 260 9.55 -1.68 -5.36
CA SER A 260 9.96 -3.08 -5.34
C SER A 260 9.08 -3.85 -6.33
N LEU A 261 9.74 -4.52 -7.27
CA LEU A 261 9.09 -5.35 -8.28
C LEU A 261 9.20 -6.82 -7.90
N PHE A 262 8.06 -7.52 -7.91
CA PHE A 262 7.96 -8.96 -7.70
C PHE A 262 7.55 -9.61 -9.03
N PRO A 263 8.51 -10.12 -9.83
CA PRO A 263 8.27 -10.50 -11.24
C PRO A 263 7.21 -11.58 -11.45
N ALA A 264 7.01 -12.46 -10.45
CA ALA A 264 6.06 -13.56 -10.54
C ALA A 264 4.64 -13.20 -10.09
N LEU A 265 4.44 -12.04 -9.45
CA LEU A 265 3.14 -11.63 -8.94
C LEU A 265 2.34 -10.84 -9.96
N GLY A 266 1.01 -11.00 -9.91
CA GLY A 266 0.03 -10.15 -10.57
C GLY A 266 -0.36 -8.94 -9.74
N HIS A 267 -1.60 -8.45 -9.92
CA HIS A 267 -2.12 -7.24 -9.29
C HIS A 267 -2.20 -7.30 -7.76
N ASN A 268 -2.52 -8.45 -7.17
CA ASN A 268 -2.81 -8.59 -5.74
C ASN A 268 -1.55 -8.69 -4.86
N THR A 269 -0.63 -7.73 -4.94
CA THR A 269 0.64 -7.77 -4.20
C THR A 269 0.49 -7.65 -2.68
N SER A 270 -0.57 -7.02 -2.17
CA SER A 270 -0.82 -6.85 -0.73
C SER A 270 -1.34 -8.11 -0.04
N SER A 271 -2.09 -8.94 -0.79
CA SER A 271 -2.72 -10.18 -0.33
C SER A 271 -2.06 -11.43 -0.91
N SER A 272 -0.88 -11.29 -1.53
CA SER A 272 -0.13 -12.42 -2.05
C SER A 272 0.26 -13.38 -0.92
N GLU A 273 0.37 -14.66 -1.24
CA GLU A 273 0.88 -15.68 -0.31
C GLU A 273 2.37 -15.46 0.05
N LEU A 274 3.06 -14.62 -0.72
CA LEU A 274 4.44 -14.24 -0.45
C LEU A 274 4.48 -13.19 0.67
N PRO A 275 4.99 -13.53 1.87
CA PRO A 275 5.09 -12.59 2.98
C PRO A 275 6.05 -11.42 2.69
N GLU A 276 6.94 -11.57 1.71
CA GLU A 276 8.00 -10.63 1.38
C GLU A 276 7.47 -9.26 0.93
N THR A 277 6.32 -9.20 0.26
CA THR A 277 5.70 -7.93 -0.15
C THR A 277 5.31 -7.09 1.06
N PHE A 278 4.65 -7.72 2.04
CA PHE A 278 4.26 -7.09 3.28
C PHE A 278 5.47 -6.73 4.14
N GLU A 279 6.43 -7.66 4.32
CA GLU A 279 7.64 -7.40 5.11
C GLU A 279 8.48 -6.27 4.50
N LYS A 280 8.55 -6.17 3.18
CA LYS A 280 9.21 -5.05 2.48
C LYS A 280 8.62 -3.70 2.88
N ALA A 281 7.29 -3.60 2.93
CA ALA A 281 6.62 -2.39 3.39
C ALA A 281 6.97 -2.06 4.86
N ILE A 282 6.95 -3.06 5.74
CA ILE A 282 7.29 -2.90 7.15
C ILE A 282 8.73 -2.41 7.34
N GLU A 283 9.69 -3.08 6.70
CA GLU A 283 11.12 -2.71 6.79
C GLU A 283 11.36 -1.30 6.25
N TRP A 284 10.75 -0.94 5.15
CA TRP A 284 10.85 0.40 4.60
C TRP A 284 10.27 1.46 5.56
N MET A 285 9.10 1.23 6.14
CA MET A 285 8.51 2.15 7.12
C MET A 285 9.39 2.35 8.37
N LYS A 286 10.16 1.34 8.79
CA LYS A 286 11.15 1.48 9.89
C LYS A 286 12.27 2.47 9.53
N THR A 287 12.60 2.64 8.26
CA THR A 287 13.65 3.60 7.83
C THR A 287 13.20 5.06 7.94
N ILE A 288 11.89 5.34 7.83
CA ILE A 288 11.31 6.69 7.90
C ILE A 288 11.63 7.35 9.25
N ARG A 289 11.64 6.59 10.34
CA ARG A 289 11.96 7.09 11.69
C ARG A 289 13.44 7.51 11.84
N LYS A 290 14.35 6.89 11.08
CA LYS A 290 15.81 7.11 11.22
C LYS A 290 16.30 8.38 10.54
N LYS A 291 15.58 8.93 9.57
CA LYS A 291 16.01 10.07 8.74
C LYS A 291 15.67 11.47 9.31
N LYS A 292 15.05 11.56 10.51
CA LYS A 292 14.87 12.85 11.22
C LYS A 292 16.08 13.15 12.10
N LYS A 293 17.21 13.43 11.49
CA LYS A 293 18.32 14.17 12.13
C LYS A 293 18.45 15.52 11.47
#